data_3e6638f92a25245add05b22fe1df2a36
#
_entry.id   3e6638f92a25245add05b22fe1df2a36
#
_cell.length_a   1.000
_cell.length_b   1.000
_cell.length_c   1.000
_cell.angle_alpha   90.00
_cell.angle_beta   90.00
_cell.angle_gamma   90.00
#
_symmetry.space_group_name_H-M   'P 1'
#
loop_
_entity.id
_entity.type
_entity.pdbx_description
1 polymer ?
#
loop_
_entity_poly.entity_id
_entity_poly.type
_entity_poly.pdbx_seq_one_letter_code
_entity_poly.pdbx_strand_id
1 'polypeptide(L)'
;FTWRSNVSAQLTSFLKLTTAFNINRNIYQNGTVGGASNSRGEQASGALAAAMSYLPNMPVRDENGNYTLFKVIPNPVAMEDIQNESKNNGYNVNFTVDINIIKNMLAAKFLFGYNNENSERNVYIPSDIYFDQMYKSRGAVNRNERYNTTIEGTISFNKAFGENFRMDAVVGMGRYLNKYTGMAVSY
;
A
#
# COMPACT_ATOMS: atom_id res chain seq x y z
N PHE A 1 -1.04 1.86 -12.39
CA PHE A 1 -0.39 3.05 -12.95
C PHE A 1 0.66 3.56 -11.98
N THR A 2 1.86 3.82 -12.50
CA THR A 2 2.96 4.44 -11.73
C THR A 2 3.64 5.47 -12.62
N TRP A 3 3.86 6.67 -12.08
CA TRP A 3 4.66 7.69 -12.73
C TRP A 3 5.77 8.14 -11.78
N ARG A 4 6.98 8.26 -12.31
CA ARG A 4 8.18 8.69 -11.58
C ARG A 4 8.91 9.77 -12.37
N SER A 5 9.38 10.78 -11.68
CA SER A 5 10.19 11.85 -12.23
C SER A 5 11.30 12.21 -11.24
N ASN A 6 12.53 12.28 -11.74
CA ASN A 6 13.68 12.77 -11.00
C ASN A 6 14.32 13.90 -11.80
N VAL A 7 14.42 15.06 -11.19
CA VAL A 7 15.02 16.24 -11.77
C VAL A 7 16.15 16.73 -10.87
N SER A 8 17.31 16.96 -11.43
CA SER A 8 18.45 17.53 -10.72
C SER A 8 18.97 18.73 -11.50
N ALA A 9 19.08 19.87 -10.84
CA ALA A 9 19.52 21.12 -11.44
C ALA A 9 20.67 21.73 -10.62
N GLN A 10 21.76 22.06 -11.30
CA GLN A 10 22.81 22.86 -10.73
C GLN A 10 22.46 24.34 -10.97
N LEU A 11 21.95 25.02 -9.94
CA LEU A 11 21.47 26.40 -10.05
C LEU A 11 22.63 27.39 -10.06
N THR A 12 23.67 27.11 -9.27
CA THR A 12 24.92 27.88 -9.21
C THR A 12 26.08 26.92 -8.97
N SER A 13 27.33 27.42 -8.98
CA SER A 13 28.49 26.59 -8.66
C SER A 13 28.47 25.98 -7.25
N PHE A 14 27.72 26.54 -6.35
CA PHE A 14 27.62 26.11 -4.95
C PHE A 14 26.26 25.53 -4.56
N LEU A 15 25.22 25.63 -5.42
CA LEU A 15 23.85 25.22 -5.10
C LEU A 15 23.32 24.21 -6.12
N LYS A 16 22.98 23.02 -5.65
CA LYS A 16 22.31 21.98 -6.42
C LYS A 16 20.96 21.65 -5.80
N LEU A 17 19.96 21.52 -6.65
CA LEU A 17 18.62 21.13 -6.31
C LEU A 17 18.31 19.77 -6.93
N THR A 18 17.74 18.86 -6.15
CA THR A 18 17.24 17.58 -6.64
C THR A 18 15.82 17.36 -6.15
N THR A 19 14.91 17.03 -7.06
CA THR A 19 13.53 16.71 -6.78
C THR A 19 13.21 15.33 -7.32
N ALA A 20 12.67 14.46 -6.49
CA ALA A 20 12.13 13.18 -6.89
C ALA A 20 10.63 13.14 -6.59
N PHE A 21 9.85 12.74 -7.56
CA PHE A 21 8.41 12.64 -7.47
C PHE A 21 7.95 11.27 -7.96
N ASN A 22 7.08 10.63 -7.20
CA ASN A 22 6.51 9.34 -7.54
C ASN A 22 5.03 9.34 -7.18
N ILE A 23 4.18 9.00 -8.16
CA ILE A 23 2.75 8.73 -7.98
C ILE A 23 2.51 7.28 -8.36
N ASN A 24 1.75 6.58 -7.54
CA ASN A 24 1.24 5.27 -7.89
C ASN A 24 -0.27 5.18 -7.63
N ARG A 25 -0.97 4.45 -8.48
CA ARG A 25 -2.36 4.06 -8.30
C ARG A 25 -2.52 2.62 -8.73
N ASN A 26 -2.93 1.79 -7.80
CA ASN A 26 -3.21 0.38 -8.03
C ASN A 26 -4.66 0.08 -7.64
N ILE A 27 -5.36 -0.61 -8.53
CA ILE A 27 -6.71 -1.12 -8.29
C ILE A 27 -6.62 -2.63 -8.43
N TYR A 28 -7.06 -3.33 -7.41
CA TYR A 28 -7.09 -4.78 -7.37
C TYR A 28 -8.53 -5.24 -7.21
N GLN A 29 -8.96 -6.10 -8.12
CA GLN A 29 -10.09 -6.98 -7.88
C GLN A 29 -9.51 -8.15 -7.08
N ASN A 30 -9.77 -8.18 -5.79
CA ASN A 30 -9.31 -9.31 -4.99
C ASN A 30 -10.24 -10.47 -5.31
N GLY A 31 -9.66 -11.60 -5.69
CA GLY A 31 -10.41 -12.86 -5.73
C GLY A 31 -11.06 -13.09 -4.37
N THR A 32 -11.96 -14.01 -4.33
CA THR A 32 -12.86 -14.25 -3.20
C THR A 32 -12.19 -14.19 -1.85
N VAL A 33 -12.82 -13.48 -0.94
CA VAL A 33 -12.43 -13.43 0.46
C VAL A 33 -12.39 -14.85 1.01
N GLY A 34 -11.25 -15.29 1.52
CA GLY A 34 -11.19 -16.49 2.31
C GLY A 34 -12.21 -16.37 3.45
N GLY A 35 -13.12 -17.31 3.55
CA GLY A 35 -14.04 -17.39 4.69
C GLY A 35 -13.24 -17.35 5.98
N ALA A 36 -13.77 -16.69 6.99
CA ALA A 36 -13.18 -16.72 8.31
C ALA A 36 -12.96 -18.19 8.71
N SER A 37 -11.75 -18.51 9.08
CA SER A 37 -11.39 -19.81 9.62
C SER A 37 -12.23 -20.07 10.86
N ASN A 38 -13.32 -20.77 10.71
CA ASN A 38 -13.96 -21.33 11.88
C ASN A 38 -13.18 -22.61 12.27
N SER A 39 -13.15 -22.84 13.55
CA SER A 39 -12.49 -23.92 14.27
C SER A 39 -12.81 -25.36 13.84
N ARG A 40 -13.45 -25.57 12.69
CA ARG A 40 -13.86 -26.90 12.18
C ARG A 40 -13.21 -27.36 10.87
N GLY A 41 -12.31 -26.58 10.29
CA GLY A 41 -11.48 -27.04 9.14
C GLY A 41 -12.22 -27.39 7.84
N GLU A 42 -13.53 -27.19 7.75
CA GLU A 42 -14.36 -27.69 6.64
C GLU A 42 -14.75 -26.62 5.61
N GLN A 43 -14.33 -25.38 5.78
CA GLN A 43 -14.63 -24.31 4.82
C GLN A 43 -13.50 -24.11 3.82
N ALA A 44 -13.85 -24.30 2.55
CA ALA A 44 -12.98 -23.91 1.45
C ALA A 44 -12.72 -22.40 1.49
N SER A 45 -11.47 -22.00 1.67
CA SER A 45 -11.06 -20.61 1.66
C SER A 45 -10.94 -20.08 0.24
N GLY A 46 -11.92 -19.31 -0.21
CA GLY A 46 -11.93 -18.67 -1.53
C GLY A 46 -12.53 -19.54 -2.65
N ALA A 47 -12.77 -18.89 -3.81
CA ALA A 47 -13.45 -19.52 -4.96
C ALA A 47 -12.69 -20.74 -5.49
N LEU A 48 -11.36 -20.70 -5.53
CA LEU A 48 -10.54 -21.82 -6.02
C LEU A 48 -10.70 -23.05 -5.12
N ALA A 49 -10.60 -22.87 -3.80
CA ALA A 49 -10.76 -23.98 -2.86
C ALA A 49 -12.21 -24.52 -2.88
N ALA A 50 -13.20 -23.64 -3.02
CA ALA A 50 -14.59 -24.06 -3.24
C ALA A 50 -14.72 -24.88 -4.51
N ALA A 51 -14.15 -24.44 -5.63
CA ALA A 51 -14.19 -25.15 -6.92
C ALA A 51 -13.52 -26.54 -6.84
N MET A 52 -12.42 -26.66 -6.13
CA MET A 52 -11.73 -27.96 -5.95
C MET A 52 -12.51 -28.95 -5.06
N SER A 53 -13.38 -28.45 -4.20
CA SER A 53 -14.16 -29.24 -3.24
C SER A 53 -15.62 -29.45 -3.66
N TYR A 54 -16.06 -28.73 -4.70
CA TYR A 54 -17.42 -28.83 -5.22
C TYR A 54 -17.58 -30.02 -6.16
N LEU A 55 -18.79 -30.62 -6.19
CA LEU A 55 -19.05 -31.72 -7.10
C LEU A 55 -19.19 -31.24 -8.55
N PRO A 56 -18.45 -31.83 -9.50
CA PRO A 56 -18.43 -31.35 -10.89
C PRO A 56 -19.76 -31.59 -11.65
N ASN A 57 -20.63 -32.44 -11.15
CA ASN A 57 -21.93 -32.78 -11.73
C ASN A 57 -23.10 -32.00 -11.09
N MET A 58 -22.83 -31.11 -10.12
CA MET A 58 -23.89 -30.26 -9.55
C MET A 58 -24.18 -29.09 -10.49
N PRO A 59 -25.46 -28.80 -10.74
CA PRO A 59 -25.83 -27.59 -11.50
C PRO A 59 -25.43 -26.34 -10.69
N VAL A 60 -25.12 -25.26 -11.41
CA VAL A 60 -24.79 -23.97 -10.78
C VAL A 60 -25.99 -23.38 -10.03
N ARG A 61 -27.20 -23.55 -10.61
CA ARG A 61 -28.47 -23.08 -10.03
C ARG A 61 -29.46 -24.22 -9.95
N ASP A 62 -30.32 -24.15 -8.94
CA ASP A 62 -31.45 -25.03 -8.74
C ASP A 62 -32.64 -24.65 -9.65
N GLU A 63 -33.73 -25.41 -9.59
CA GLU A 63 -34.96 -25.16 -10.35
C GLU A 63 -35.63 -23.80 -10.02
N ASN A 64 -35.33 -23.23 -8.86
CA ASN A 64 -35.83 -21.94 -8.41
C ASN A 64 -34.89 -20.78 -8.79
N GLY A 65 -33.77 -21.07 -9.46
CA GLY A 65 -32.78 -20.08 -9.86
C GLY A 65 -31.75 -19.70 -8.77
N ASN A 66 -31.79 -20.32 -7.59
CA ASN A 66 -30.83 -20.05 -6.53
C ASN A 66 -29.53 -20.79 -6.78
N TYR A 67 -28.42 -20.27 -6.29
CA TYR A 67 -27.14 -20.99 -6.33
C TYR A 67 -27.21 -22.27 -5.49
N THR A 68 -26.77 -23.36 -6.09
CA THR A 68 -26.71 -24.66 -5.36
C THR A 68 -25.64 -24.65 -4.29
N LEU A 69 -25.83 -25.45 -3.26
CA LEU A 69 -24.95 -25.61 -2.13
C LEU A 69 -24.51 -27.07 -1.99
N PHE A 70 -23.22 -27.33 -1.88
CA PHE A 70 -22.71 -28.68 -1.58
C PHE A 70 -22.29 -28.75 -0.11
N LYS A 71 -23.12 -29.35 0.74
CA LYS A 71 -22.94 -29.34 2.20
C LYS A 71 -22.88 -27.92 2.74
N VAL A 72 -21.72 -27.48 3.21
CA VAL A 72 -21.43 -26.13 3.71
C VAL A 72 -20.50 -25.35 2.77
N ILE A 73 -20.20 -25.92 1.59
CA ILE A 73 -19.31 -25.31 0.60
C ILE A 73 -20.15 -24.45 -0.32
N PRO A 74 -19.89 -23.15 -0.41
CA PRO A 74 -20.61 -22.25 -1.31
C PRO A 74 -20.34 -22.60 -2.77
N ASN A 75 -21.28 -22.29 -3.63
CA ASN A 75 -21.08 -22.46 -5.08
C ASN A 75 -19.91 -21.58 -5.55
N PRO A 76 -18.88 -22.16 -6.20
CA PRO A 76 -17.73 -21.38 -6.65
C PRO A 76 -18.06 -20.29 -7.66
N VAL A 77 -19.10 -20.48 -8.50
CA VAL A 77 -19.57 -19.46 -9.45
C VAL A 77 -20.27 -18.33 -8.71
N ALA A 78 -21.05 -18.62 -7.68
CA ALA A 78 -21.66 -17.61 -6.83
C ALA A 78 -20.60 -16.72 -6.15
N MET A 79 -19.46 -17.27 -5.83
CA MET A 79 -18.39 -16.50 -5.20
C MET A 79 -17.76 -15.44 -6.11
N GLU A 80 -17.92 -15.53 -7.43
CA GLU A 80 -17.50 -14.51 -8.38
C GLU A 80 -18.35 -13.22 -8.30
N ASP A 81 -19.59 -13.32 -7.78
CA ASP A 81 -20.47 -12.18 -7.56
C ASP A 81 -20.11 -11.37 -6.29
N ILE A 82 -19.19 -11.88 -5.47
CA ILE A 82 -18.66 -11.15 -4.32
C ILE A 82 -17.76 -10.01 -4.79
N GLN A 83 -18.18 -8.79 -4.49
CA GLN A 83 -17.36 -7.62 -4.76
C GLN A 83 -16.29 -7.45 -3.69
N ASN A 84 -15.02 -7.39 -4.09
CA ASN A 84 -13.89 -7.20 -3.19
C ASN A 84 -12.80 -6.40 -3.92
N GLU A 85 -12.93 -5.10 -3.88
CA GLU A 85 -12.02 -4.18 -4.55
C GLU A 85 -11.11 -3.49 -3.54
N SER A 86 -9.82 -3.40 -3.88
CA SER A 86 -8.84 -2.59 -3.15
C SER A 86 -8.25 -1.52 -4.06
N LYS A 87 -8.23 -0.29 -3.58
CA LYS A 87 -7.60 0.86 -4.25
C LYS A 87 -6.47 1.38 -3.38
N ASN A 88 -5.27 1.42 -3.93
CA ASN A 88 -4.10 1.99 -3.25
C ASN A 88 -3.57 3.15 -4.07
N ASN A 89 -3.53 4.33 -3.47
CA ASN A 89 -2.94 5.52 -4.05
C ASN A 89 -1.75 5.95 -3.19
N GLY A 90 -0.64 6.28 -3.83
CA GLY A 90 0.55 6.74 -3.14
C GLY A 90 1.16 7.96 -3.84
N TYR A 91 1.61 8.91 -3.04
CA TYR A 91 2.35 10.09 -3.47
C TYR A 91 3.63 10.16 -2.65
N ASN A 92 4.77 10.22 -3.32
CA ASN A 92 6.05 10.41 -2.68
C ASN A 92 6.77 11.58 -3.33
N VAL A 93 7.19 12.54 -2.53
CA VAL A 93 7.94 13.71 -2.96
C VAL A 93 9.18 13.82 -2.09
N ASN A 94 10.34 13.92 -2.71
CA ASN A 94 11.59 14.21 -2.04
C ASN A 94 12.21 15.43 -2.68
N PHE A 95 12.67 16.33 -1.84
CA PHE A 95 13.31 17.56 -2.22
C PHE A 95 14.65 17.65 -1.48
N THR A 96 15.73 17.78 -2.21
CA THR A 96 17.05 17.88 -1.62
C THR A 96 17.76 19.12 -2.14
N VAL A 97 18.34 19.87 -1.22
CA VAL A 97 19.19 21.02 -1.49
C VAL A 97 20.59 20.70 -1.00
N ASP A 98 21.54 20.69 -1.90
CA ASP A 98 22.97 20.56 -1.60
C ASP A 98 23.65 21.92 -1.78
N ILE A 99 24.33 22.40 -0.74
CA ILE A 99 25.01 23.69 -0.69
C ILE A 99 26.48 23.47 -0.39
N ASN A 100 27.35 23.79 -1.33
CA ASN A 100 28.81 23.84 -1.11
C ASN A 100 29.19 25.21 -0.56
N ILE A 101 29.24 25.36 0.75
CA ILE A 101 29.54 26.63 1.44
C ILE A 101 30.98 27.05 1.17
N ILE A 102 31.89 26.09 1.33
CA ILE A 102 33.30 26.25 0.99
C ILE A 102 33.70 25.07 0.13
N LYS A 103 34.15 25.33 -1.07
CA LYS A 103 34.53 24.30 -2.05
C LYS A 103 35.50 23.28 -1.44
N ASN A 104 35.15 22.01 -1.57
CA ASN A 104 35.91 20.85 -1.07
C ASN A 104 36.20 20.84 0.44
N MET A 105 35.50 21.69 1.25
CA MET A 105 35.75 21.74 2.69
C MET A 105 34.47 21.71 3.51
N LEU A 106 33.49 22.54 3.20
CA LEU A 106 32.26 22.67 4.00
C LEU A 106 31.05 22.62 3.11
N ALA A 107 30.17 21.66 3.36
CA ALA A 107 28.91 21.52 2.64
C ALA A 107 27.76 21.37 3.63
N ALA A 108 26.58 21.85 3.23
CA ALA A 108 25.32 21.61 3.90
C ALA A 108 24.36 20.90 2.98
N LYS A 109 23.56 20.00 3.53
CA LYS A 109 22.49 19.31 2.81
C LYS A 109 21.21 19.45 3.61
N PHE A 110 20.15 19.80 2.93
CA PHE A 110 18.78 19.80 3.45
C PHE A 110 17.94 18.83 2.65
N LEU A 111 17.17 17.99 3.34
CA LEU A 111 16.23 17.04 2.76
C LEU A 111 14.85 17.27 3.34
N PHE A 112 13.88 17.37 2.46
CA PHE A 112 12.46 17.29 2.77
C PHE A 112 11.86 16.11 2.02
N GLY A 113 11.22 15.21 2.75
CA GLY A 113 10.49 14.06 2.23
C GLY A 113 9.03 14.10 2.67
N TYR A 114 8.13 13.85 1.75
CA TYR A 114 6.71 13.67 2.05
C TYR A 114 6.20 12.43 1.34
N ASN A 115 5.61 11.51 2.10
CA ASN A 115 4.95 10.33 1.58
C ASN A 115 3.53 10.26 2.12
N ASN A 116 2.56 10.09 1.21
CA ASN A 116 1.17 9.81 1.54
C ASN A 116 0.75 8.51 0.88
N GLU A 117 0.18 7.62 1.65
CA GLU A 117 -0.41 6.36 1.20
C GLU A 117 -1.86 6.31 1.65
N ASN A 118 -2.76 6.11 0.70
CA ASN A 118 -4.19 5.94 0.93
C ASN A 118 -4.61 4.58 0.38
N SER A 119 -5.13 3.73 1.26
CA SER A 119 -5.64 2.40 0.94
C SER A 119 -7.13 2.34 1.29
N GLU A 120 -7.95 1.96 0.32
CA GLU A 120 -9.38 1.72 0.49
C GLU A 120 -9.69 0.30 0.04
N ARG A 121 -10.44 -0.43 0.84
CA ARG A 121 -10.96 -1.76 0.51
C ARG A 121 -12.45 -1.79 0.73
N ASN A 122 -13.18 -2.14 -0.32
CA ASN A 122 -14.62 -2.30 -0.32
C ASN A 122 -14.97 -3.77 -0.54
N VAL A 123 -15.76 -4.33 0.34
CA VAL A 123 -16.25 -5.70 0.26
C VAL A 123 -17.77 -5.67 0.32
N TYR A 124 -18.43 -6.38 -0.60
CA TYR A 124 -19.87 -6.62 -0.56
C TYR A 124 -20.17 -8.07 -0.92
N ILE A 125 -20.93 -8.72 -0.06
CA ILE A 125 -21.38 -10.11 -0.23
C ILE A 125 -22.91 -10.06 -0.36
N PRO A 126 -23.46 -10.47 -1.52
CA PRO A 126 -24.90 -10.55 -1.74
C PRO A 126 -25.59 -11.57 -0.83
N SER A 127 -26.89 -11.37 -0.58
CA SER A 127 -27.69 -12.23 0.31
C SER A 127 -28.06 -13.58 -0.30
N ASP A 128 -27.94 -13.76 -1.61
CA ASP A 128 -28.19 -14.99 -2.34
C ASP A 128 -26.98 -15.95 -2.35
N ILE A 129 -25.85 -15.50 -1.83
CA ILE A 129 -24.65 -16.32 -1.70
C ILE A 129 -24.56 -16.89 -0.28
N TYR A 130 -24.47 -18.23 -0.19
CA TYR A 130 -24.15 -18.88 1.07
C TYR A 130 -22.70 -18.67 1.42
N PHE A 131 -22.44 -17.84 2.42
CA PHE A 131 -21.09 -17.52 2.85
C PHE A 131 -21.05 -17.45 4.37
N ASP A 132 -20.01 -18.04 4.97
CA ASP A 132 -19.85 -18.07 6.42
C ASP A 132 -21.09 -18.63 7.15
N GLN A 133 -21.64 -19.74 6.60
CA GLN A 133 -22.78 -20.49 7.10
C GLN A 133 -24.11 -19.72 7.14
N MET A 134 -24.26 -18.67 6.37
CA MET A 134 -25.50 -17.89 6.31
C MET A 134 -25.75 -17.26 4.93
N TYR A 135 -27.03 -17.03 4.66
CA TYR A 135 -27.53 -16.23 3.55
C TYR A 135 -27.86 -14.82 4.09
N LYS A 136 -26.92 -13.89 4.00
CA LYS A 136 -27.11 -12.51 4.47
C LYS A 136 -26.23 -11.57 3.70
N SER A 137 -26.77 -10.44 3.22
CA SER A 137 -25.96 -9.39 2.68
C SER A 137 -25.03 -8.80 3.74
N ARG A 138 -23.80 -8.59 3.38
CA ARG A 138 -22.80 -7.97 4.25
C ARG A 138 -21.93 -7.02 3.44
N GLY A 139 -21.62 -5.89 4.03
CA GLY A 139 -20.71 -4.91 3.44
C GLY A 139 -19.66 -4.47 4.45
N ALA A 140 -18.48 -4.17 3.94
CA ALA A 140 -17.41 -3.57 4.72
C ALA A 140 -16.63 -2.58 3.88
N VAL A 141 -16.34 -1.42 4.46
CA VAL A 141 -15.46 -0.41 3.90
C VAL A 141 -14.34 -0.17 4.90
N ASN A 142 -13.11 -0.37 4.44
CA ASN A 142 -11.92 -0.07 5.23
C ASN A 142 -11.11 0.99 4.48
N ARG A 143 -10.81 2.10 5.14
CA ARG A 143 -9.97 3.17 4.62
C ARG A 143 -8.83 3.44 5.60
N ASN A 144 -7.62 3.47 5.08
CA ASN A 144 -6.42 3.75 5.83
C ASN A 144 -5.61 4.82 5.11
N GLU A 145 -5.17 5.81 5.86
CA GLU A 145 -4.29 6.87 5.38
C GLU A 145 -3.04 6.93 6.24
N ARG A 146 -1.89 7.01 5.59
CA ARG A 146 -0.59 7.18 6.24
C ARG A 146 0.12 8.37 5.63
N TYR A 147 0.56 9.26 6.50
CA TYR A 147 1.38 10.42 6.15
C TYR A 147 2.72 10.30 6.84
N ASN A 148 3.79 10.39 6.08
CA ASN A 148 5.15 10.43 6.61
C ASN A 148 5.79 11.73 6.10
N THR A 149 6.33 12.52 7.02
CA THR A 149 7.11 13.70 6.69
C THR A 149 8.49 13.57 7.30
N THR A 150 9.50 13.76 6.49
CA THR A 150 10.92 13.72 6.87
C THR A 150 11.53 15.09 6.60
N ILE A 151 12.20 15.66 7.58
CA ILE A 151 12.98 16.89 7.44
C ILE A 151 14.35 16.58 8.04
N GLU A 152 15.41 16.72 7.24
CA GLU A 152 16.77 16.48 7.66
C GLU A 152 17.68 17.61 7.23
N GLY A 153 18.60 17.97 8.10
CA GLY A 153 19.67 18.90 7.81
C GLY A 153 21.01 18.30 8.24
N THR A 154 22.00 18.36 7.39
CA THR A 154 23.37 17.91 7.69
C THR A 154 24.39 18.96 7.27
N ILE A 155 25.44 19.08 8.05
CA ILE A 155 26.63 19.87 7.72
C ILE A 155 27.81 18.91 7.72
N SER A 156 28.58 18.91 6.64
CA SER A 156 29.76 18.09 6.48
C SER A 156 30.99 18.97 6.32
N PHE A 157 32.04 18.61 7.03
CA PHE A 157 33.36 19.23 6.98
C PHE A 157 34.36 18.18 6.52
N ASN A 158 35.21 18.54 5.56
CA ASN A 158 36.27 17.69 5.05
C ASN A 158 37.50 18.57 4.75
N LYS A 159 38.60 18.29 5.38
CA LYS A 159 39.85 19.03 5.15
C LYS A 159 41.08 18.17 5.34
N ALA A 160 41.99 18.26 4.38
CA ALA A 160 43.35 17.75 4.50
C ALA A 160 44.25 18.83 5.12
N PHE A 161 45.00 18.46 6.13
CA PHE A 161 46.00 19.29 6.80
C PHE A 161 47.39 18.72 6.49
N GLY A 162 48.02 19.22 5.41
CA GLY A 162 49.25 18.66 4.90
C GLY A 162 49.04 17.31 4.17
N GLU A 163 50.08 16.51 4.08
CA GLU A 163 50.08 15.23 3.35
C GLU A 163 49.61 14.06 4.20
N ASN A 164 49.71 14.16 5.54
CA ASN A 164 49.54 13.04 6.44
C ASN A 164 48.29 13.09 7.35
N PHE A 165 47.53 14.18 7.35
CA PHE A 165 46.36 14.32 8.19
C PHE A 165 45.14 14.83 7.45
N ARG A 166 44.07 14.08 7.53
CA ARG A 166 42.76 14.45 6.99
C ARG A 166 41.70 14.35 8.07
N MET A 167 40.82 15.32 8.13
CA MET A 167 39.69 15.35 9.04
C MET A 167 38.39 15.39 8.27
N ASP A 168 37.50 14.46 8.58
CA ASP A 168 36.15 14.40 8.10
C ASP A 168 35.19 14.43 9.30
N ALA A 169 34.22 15.33 9.29
CA ALA A 169 33.20 15.45 10.31
C ALA A 169 31.82 15.69 9.70
N VAL A 170 30.79 15.07 10.27
CA VAL A 170 29.39 15.29 9.85
C VAL A 170 28.56 15.48 11.12
N VAL A 171 27.73 16.53 11.11
CA VAL A 171 26.73 16.79 12.13
C VAL A 171 25.40 16.95 11.41
N GLY A 172 24.36 16.34 11.94
CA GLY A 172 23.03 16.43 11.36
C GLY A 172 21.94 16.33 12.39
N MET A 173 20.77 16.82 12.01
CA MET A 173 19.54 16.68 12.77
C MET A 173 18.40 16.33 11.82
N GLY A 174 17.41 15.60 12.33
CA GLY A 174 16.24 15.22 11.56
C GLY A 174 14.98 15.21 12.43
N ARG A 175 13.86 15.43 11.76
CA ARG A 175 12.53 15.28 12.33
C ARG A 175 11.69 14.37 11.42
N TYR A 176 11.14 13.32 12.04
CA TYR A 176 10.28 12.36 11.38
C TYR A 176 8.90 12.43 12.00
N LEU A 177 7.89 12.69 11.17
CA LEU A 177 6.50 12.72 11.58
C LEU A 177 5.77 11.60 10.84
N ASN A 178 5.08 10.76 11.59
CA ASN A 178 4.24 9.70 11.05
C ASN A 178 2.83 9.88 11.61
N LYS A 179 1.84 9.96 10.73
CA LYS A 179 0.43 10.01 11.09
C LYS A 179 -0.30 8.88 10.37
N TYR A 180 -1.04 8.12 11.12
CA TYR A 180 -1.92 7.07 10.61
C TYR A 180 -3.36 7.37 11.01
N THR A 181 -4.28 7.24 10.06
CA THR A 181 -5.71 7.38 10.27
C THR A 181 -6.40 6.19 9.61
N GLY A 182 -7.22 5.47 10.35
CA GLY A 182 -7.98 4.33 9.85
C GLY A 182 -9.45 4.48 10.19
N MET A 183 -10.30 4.05 9.25
CA MET A 183 -11.74 3.93 9.42
C MET A 183 -12.19 2.58 8.89
N ALA A 184 -12.99 1.87 9.66
CA ALA A 184 -13.63 0.63 9.25
C ALA A 184 -15.13 0.72 9.57
N VAL A 185 -15.97 0.40 8.60
CA VAL A 185 -17.43 0.33 8.75
C VAL A 185 -17.88 -1.00 8.18
N SER A 186 -18.75 -1.71 8.90
CA SER A 186 -19.39 -2.96 8.46
C SER A 186 -20.86 -2.97 8.82
N TYR A 187 -21.69 -3.64 8.02
CA TYR A 187 -23.14 -3.82 8.22
C TYR A 187 -23.60 -5.20 7.77
#